data_146c919c8447fdd5f8786703af68245f
#
_entry.id   146c919c8447fdd5f8786703af68245f
#
_cell.length_a   1.000
_cell.length_b   1.000
_cell.length_c   1.000
_cell.angle_alpha   90.00
_cell.angle_beta   90.00
_cell.angle_gamma   90.00
#
_symmetry.space_group_name_H-M   'P 1'
#
loop_
_entity.id
_entity.type
_entity.pdbx_description
1 polymer ?
#
loop_
_entity_poly.entity_id
_entity_poly.type
_entity_poly.pdbx_seq_one_letter_code
_entity_poly.pdbx_strand_id
1 'polypeptide(L)'
;MLKLIFLGVNGSLQDTDSGNTSLLVTGKEGSLAVDLSCNLAAVVNAGVDAVILTHEHIDHVYGLPSLLHQMWIAGRGKALNIYVPQGLEQLADGLIHLFGLREKKNMFEIRLRTEPVFCVGTMKVTTFPTDHTEMSIGVVIEDGMEGSGGKLVYTCDTRPLRDIPSFMEGTQVLIHEASGLSKEEEALLRKGHSSGADAGKMARELGVDKLYLCHLPRGEEAKSQILREAKMVFGESFIPEVLGEIAVGGREGRVRTNLQRFVTNTDNDAIVKS
;
A
#
# COMPACT_ATOMS: atom_id res chain seq x y z
N MET A 1 -14.64 -8.89 -5.51
CA MET A 1 -13.45 -8.62 -6.37
C MET A 1 -12.81 -7.35 -5.88
N LEU A 2 -11.53 -7.43 -5.52
CA LEU A 2 -10.76 -6.27 -5.09
C LEU A 2 -10.27 -5.46 -6.30
N LYS A 3 -10.13 -4.16 -6.09
CA LYS A 3 -9.41 -3.25 -6.97
C LYS A 3 -8.21 -2.72 -6.22
N LEU A 4 -7.05 -2.83 -6.85
CA LEU A 4 -5.78 -2.35 -6.32
C LEU A 4 -5.28 -1.22 -7.19
N ILE A 5 -4.83 -0.13 -6.57
CA ILE A 5 -4.18 1.00 -7.22
C ILE A 5 -2.89 1.29 -6.48
N PHE A 6 -1.77 1.34 -7.20
CA PHE A 6 -0.51 1.83 -6.66
C PHE A 6 -0.49 3.35 -6.71
N LEU A 7 -0.35 3.99 -5.57
CA LEU A 7 -0.22 5.44 -5.46
C LEU A 7 1.21 5.89 -5.72
N GLY A 8 2.18 5.02 -5.48
CA GLY A 8 3.59 5.14 -5.78
C GLY A 8 4.27 3.79 -5.67
N VAL A 9 5.50 3.66 -6.19
CA VAL A 9 6.24 2.38 -6.26
C VAL A 9 7.69 2.49 -5.83
N ASN A 10 8.19 3.68 -5.56
CA ASN A 10 9.58 3.89 -5.17
C ASN A 10 9.82 3.62 -3.68
N GLY A 11 11.05 3.27 -3.32
CA GLY A 11 11.54 3.33 -1.95
C GLY A 11 11.78 4.79 -1.52
N SER A 12 12.66 5.01 -0.55
CA SER A 12 12.86 6.34 0.05
C SER A 12 13.23 7.46 -0.94
N LEU A 13 13.90 7.13 -2.06
CA LEU A 13 14.22 8.09 -3.12
C LEU A 13 13.18 8.00 -4.24
N GLN A 14 12.43 9.07 -4.43
CA GLN A 14 11.37 9.18 -5.44
C GLN A 14 11.91 9.54 -6.82
N ASP A 15 11.22 9.10 -7.87
CA ASP A 15 11.32 9.69 -9.19
C ASP A 15 10.39 10.92 -9.31
N THR A 16 10.51 11.65 -10.40
CA THR A 16 9.67 12.85 -10.65
C THR A 16 8.20 12.52 -10.90
N ASP A 17 7.93 11.32 -11.37
CA ASP A 17 6.62 10.82 -11.80
C ASP A 17 6.09 9.68 -10.92
N SER A 18 6.87 9.23 -9.95
CA SER A 18 6.47 8.20 -9.00
C SER A 18 6.94 8.52 -7.58
N GLY A 19 6.00 8.55 -6.65
CA GLY A 19 6.28 8.70 -5.22
C GLY A 19 6.63 7.38 -4.54
N ASN A 20 6.79 7.45 -3.22
CA ASN A 20 7.08 6.27 -2.39
C ASN A 20 5.90 5.29 -2.41
N THR A 21 6.21 4.03 -2.10
CA THR A 21 5.22 2.95 -2.12
C THR A 21 4.04 3.25 -1.20
N SER A 22 2.87 3.24 -1.77
CA SER A 22 1.60 3.28 -1.05
C SER A 22 0.49 2.75 -1.94
N LEU A 23 -0.55 2.19 -1.33
CA LEU A 23 -1.58 1.43 -2.01
C LEU A 23 -2.98 1.95 -1.65
N LEU A 24 -3.90 1.87 -2.61
CA LEU A 24 -5.33 2.04 -2.38
C LEU A 24 -6.02 0.74 -2.80
N VAL A 25 -6.76 0.13 -1.88
CA VAL A 25 -7.51 -1.10 -2.11
C VAL A 25 -8.98 -0.85 -1.87
N THR A 26 -9.81 -1.23 -2.83
CA THR A 26 -11.27 -1.09 -2.76
C THR A 26 -11.93 -2.45 -2.96
N GLY A 27 -12.77 -2.85 -2.03
CA GLY A 27 -13.63 -4.02 -2.11
C GLY A 27 -15.05 -3.65 -2.58
N LYS A 28 -15.97 -4.59 -2.48
CA LYS A 28 -17.37 -4.35 -2.79
C LYS A 28 -17.99 -3.32 -1.83
N GLU A 29 -17.66 -3.41 -0.56
CA GLU A 29 -18.18 -2.57 0.51
C GLU A 29 -17.01 -2.14 1.39
N GLY A 30 -16.37 -1.05 1.04
CA GLY A 30 -15.26 -0.50 1.80
C GLY A 30 -14.00 -0.29 0.97
N SER A 31 -13.18 0.61 1.46
CA SER A 31 -11.88 0.95 0.86
C SER A 31 -10.86 1.29 1.94
N LEU A 32 -9.62 0.97 1.68
CA LEU A 32 -8.52 1.26 2.60
C LEU A 32 -7.26 1.72 1.83
N ALA A 33 -6.45 2.53 2.47
CA ALA A 33 -5.11 2.86 2.00
C ALA A 33 -4.07 2.15 2.87
N VAL A 34 -2.98 1.71 2.26
CA VAL A 34 -1.82 1.15 2.96
C VAL A 34 -0.63 2.05 2.67
N ASP A 35 -0.05 2.58 3.72
CA ASP A 35 0.96 3.64 3.73
C ASP A 35 0.50 4.94 3.05
N LEU A 36 1.11 6.03 3.43
CA LEU A 36 0.68 7.36 2.99
C LEU A 36 1.90 8.19 2.60
N SER A 37 2.13 8.32 1.31
CA SER A 37 3.25 9.08 0.79
C SER A 37 2.83 10.10 -0.27
N CYS A 38 2.24 9.66 -1.35
CA CYS A 38 1.93 10.49 -2.52
C CYS A 38 0.49 10.25 -3.01
N ASN A 39 0.05 11.03 -3.99
CA ASN A 39 -1.26 10.89 -4.63
C ASN A 39 -2.44 10.85 -3.63
N LEU A 40 -2.33 11.58 -2.51
CA LEU A 40 -3.32 11.59 -1.43
C LEU A 40 -4.71 12.02 -1.89
N ALA A 41 -4.80 12.81 -2.96
CA ALA A 41 -6.08 13.17 -3.56
C ALA A 41 -6.89 11.95 -4.02
N ALA A 42 -6.24 10.89 -4.51
CA ALA A 42 -6.91 9.65 -4.88
C ALA A 42 -7.52 8.97 -3.63
N VAL A 43 -6.81 8.99 -2.50
CA VAL A 43 -7.28 8.45 -1.21
C VAL A 43 -8.48 9.25 -0.68
N VAL A 44 -8.42 10.59 -0.76
CA VAL A 44 -9.52 11.48 -0.37
C VAL A 44 -10.75 11.22 -1.24
N ASN A 45 -10.57 11.14 -2.56
CA ASN A 45 -11.66 10.93 -3.52
C ASN A 45 -12.31 9.54 -3.37
N ALA A 46 -11.53 8.52 -3.00
CA ALA A 46 -12.05 7.19 -2.70
C ALA A 46 -12.85 7.15 -1.41
N GLY A 47 -12.73 8.16 -0.55
CA GLY A 47 -13.44 8.22 0.73
C GLY A 47 -13.12 7.08 1.67
N VAL A 48 -11.86 6.65 1.71
CA VAL A 48 -11.42 5.42 2.42
C VAL A 48 -11.98 5.31 3.83
N ASP A 49 -12.29 4.08 4.22
CA ASP A 49 -12.84 3.75 5.54
C ASP A 49 -11.74 3.53 6.59
N ALA A 50 -10.57 3.11 6.11
CA ALA A 50 -9.42 2.85 6.96
C ALA A 50 -8.09 3.22 6.27
N VAL A 51 -7.08 3.43 7.09
CA VAL A 51 -5.67 3.55 6.70
C VAL A 51 -4.88 2.50 7.49
N ILE A 52 -3.87 1.91 6.88
CA ILE A 52 -2.88 1.07 7.55
C ILE A 52 -1.53 1.77 7.37
N LEU A 53 -0.78 1.98 8.46
CA LEU A 53 0.63 2.36 8.41
C LEU A 53 1.45 1.14 8.79
N THR A 54 2.39 0.75 7.93
CA THR A 54 3.08 -0.53 8.08
C THR A 54 4.27 -0.48 9.03
N HIS A 55 4.98 0.63 9.09
CA HIS A 55 6.11 0.86 9.99
C HIS A 55 6.46 2.35 10.09
N GLU A 56 7.48 2.69 10.90
CA GLU A 56 7.80 4.07 11.28
C GLU A 56 8.60 4.87 10.26
N HIS A 57 9.10 4.27 9.18
CA HIS A 57 9.91 5.00 8.23
C HIS A 57 9.14 6.14 7.56
N ILE A 58 9.85 7.25 7.36
CA ILE A 58 9.23 8.50 6.90
C ILE A 58 8.51 8.36 5.57
N ASP A 59 9.04 7.61 4.64
CA ASP A 59 8.48 7.39 3.30
C ASP A 59 7.19 6.57 3.29
N HIS A 60 6.78 6.01 4.45
CA HIS A 60 5.50 5.31 4.64
C HIS A 60 4.46 6.14 5.42
N VAL A 61 4.89 7.11 6.22
CA VAL A 61 4.00 7.80 7.18
C VAL A 61 3.84 9.30 6.95
N TYR A 62 4.74 9.97 6.18
CA TYR A 62 4.78 11.43 6.10
C TYR A 62 3.51 12.06 5.52
N GLY A 63 2.76 11.31 4.72
CA GLY A 63 1.51 11.77 4.13
C GLY A 63 0.33 11.81 5.11
N LEU A 64 0.42 11.18 6.29
CA LEU A 64 -0.68 11.10 7.25
C LEU A 64 -1.25 12.46 7.63
N PRO A 65 -0.47 13.45 8.08
CA PRO A 65 -1.02 14.76 8.46
C PRO A 65 -1.70 15.48 7.28
N SER A 66 -1.09 15.38 6.10
CA SER A 66 -1.63 15.98 4.88
C SER A 66 -2.95 15.33 4.47
N LEU A 67 -3.05 14.00 4.52
CA LEU A 67 -4.29 13.29 4.23
C LEU A 67 -5.42 13.71 5.16
N LEU A 68 -5.18 13.71 6.46
CA LEU A 68 -6.17 14.10 7.47
C LEU A 68 -6.65 15.55 7.26
N HIS A 69 -5.71 16.44 6.94
CA HIS A 69 -6.03 17.83 6.64
C HIS A 69 -6.89 17.98 5.38
N GLN A 70 -6.53 17.27 4.29
CA GLN A 70 -7.31 17.28 3.04
C GLN A 70 -8.72 16.70 3.26
N MET A 71 -8.86 15.59 3.99
CA MET A 71 -10.14 14.99 4.32
C MET A 71 -11.03 15.95 5.15
N TRP A 72 -10.42 16.69 6.08
CA TRP A 72 -11.13 17.72 6.86
C TRP A 72 -11.63 18.87 5.98
N ILE A 73 -10.78 19.41 5.08
CA ILE A 73 -11.17 20.44 4.11
C ILE A 73 -12.29 19.93 3.20
N ALA A 74 -12.21 18.67 2.76
CA ALA A 74 -13.24 18.03 1.94
C ALA A 74 -14.56 17.76 2.69
N GLY A 75 -14.66 18.14 3.97
CA GLY A 75 -15.88 18.01 4.75
C GLY A 75 -16.20 16.58 5.22
N ARG A 76 -15.17 15.73 5.39
CA ARG A 76 -15.39 14.38 5.91
C ARG A 76 -16.09 14.45 7.27
N GLY A 77 -17.25 13.77 7.40
CA GLY A 77 -17.97 13.60 8.67
C GLY A 77 -17.85 12.20 9.27
N LYS A 78 -17.42 11.21 8.48
CA LYS A 78 -17.25 9.81 8.91
C LYS A 78 -15.94 9.64 9.67
N ALA A 79 -15.96 8.90 10.78
CA ALA A 79 -14.73 8.52 11.50
C ALA A 79 -13.73 7.81 10.58
N LEU A 80 -12.43 7.98 10.85
CA LEU A 80 -11.36 7.26 10.16
C LEU A 80 -10.65 6.35 11.15
N ASN A 81 -10.58 5.05 10.84
CA ASN A 81 -9.74 4.12 11.55
C ASN A 81 -8.34 4.11 10.94
N ILE A 82 -7.32 4.26 11.76
CA ILE A 82 -5.91 4.18 11.36
C ILE A 82 -5.30 3.01 12.11
N TYR A 83 -5.03 1.93 11.39
CA TYR A 83 -4.41 0.74 11.93
C TYR A 83 -2.89 0.87 11.85
N VAL A 84 -2.23 0.59 12.95
CA VAL A 84 -0.77 0.69 13.10
C VAL A 84 -0.27 -0.53 13.86
N PRO A 85 0.97 -1.00 13.66
CA PRO A 85 1.56 -2.00 14.53
C PRO A 85 1.66 -1.48 15.97
N GLN A 86 1.61 -2.39 16.93
CA GLN A 86 1.75 -2.05 18.34
C GLN A 86 3.08 -1.32 18.58
N GLY A 87 3.01 -0.18 19.23
CA GLY A 87 4.16 0.71 19.48
C GLY A 87 4.25 1.91 18.52
N LEU A 88 3.65 1.83 17.33
CA LEU A 88 3.64 2.94 16.37
C LEU A 88 2.58 4.01 16.67
N GLU A 89 1.64 3.74 17.59
CA GLU A 89 0.56 4.66 17.95
C GLU A 89 1.08 6.01 18.42
N GLN A 90 2.19 6.00 19.16
CA GLN A 90 2.79 7.25 19.68
C GLN A 90 3.31 8.13 18.57
N LEU A 91 3.93 7.56 17.53
CA LEU A 91 4.39 8.32 16.36
C LEU A 91 3.20 8.86 15.58
N ALA A 92 2.20 8.03 15.29
CA ALA A 92 1.00 8.45 14.56
C ALA A 92 0.25 9.57 15.31
N ASP A 93 0.03 9.41 16.62
CA ASP A 93 -0.59 10.44 17.44
C ASP A 93 0.26 11.71 17.53
N GLY A 94 1.57 11.58 17.64
CA GLY A 94 2.52 12.68 17.61
C GLY A 94 2.46 13.50 16.31
N LEU A 95 2.35 12.85 15.16
CA LEU A 95 2.16 13.52 13.87
C LEU A 95 0.81 14.26 13.81
N ILE A 96 -0.26 13.67 14.33
CA ILE A 96 -1.59 14.29 14.41
C ILE A 96 -1.55 15.52 15.32
N HIS A 97 -0.93 15.39 16.49
CA HIS A 97 -0.81 16.45 17.48
C HIS A 97 0.07 17.61 16.99
N LEU A 98 1.22 17.30 16.36
CA LEU A 98 2.17 18.31 15.88
C LEU A 98 1.52 19.35 14.95
N PHE A 99 0.52 18.94 14.18
CA PHE A 99 -0.21 19.80 13.26
C PHE A 99 -1.57 20.28 13.81
N GLY A 100 -1.85 20.05 15.10
CA GLY A 100 -3.10 20.49 15.76
C GLY A 100 -4.35 19.98 15.04
N LEU A 101 -4.31 18.73 14.54
CA LEU A 101 -5.40 18.24 13.68
C LEU A 101 -6.65 17.90 14.50
N ARG A 102 -6.50 17.40 15.74
CA ARG A 102 -7.65 17.05 16.59
C ARG A 102 -8.39 18.29 17.10
N GLU A 103 -7.70 19.43 17.21
CA GLU A 103 -8.22 20.70 17.71
C GLU A 103 -8.98 21.51 16.63
N LYS A 104 -8.96 21.06 15.38
CA LYS A 104 -9.67 21.74 14.30
C LYS A 104 -11.18 21.66 14.50
N LYS A 105 -11.87 22.79 14.29
CA LYS A 105 -13.32 22.83 14.34
C LYS A 105 -13.94 21.86 13.33
N ASN A 106 -14.89 21.07 13.76
CA ASN A 106 -15.57 20.06 12.94
C ASN A 106 -14.62 18.97 12.38
N MET A 107 -13.50 18.69 13.05
CA MET A 107 -12.68 17.53 12.70
C MET A 107 -13.48 16.25 12.90
N PHE A 108 -13.36 15.34 11.95
CA PHE A 108 -13.92 14.01 12.11
C PHE A 108 -13.15 13.20 13.15
N GLU A 109 -13.77 12.17 13.70
CA GLU A 109 -13.14 11.31 14.70
C GLU A 109 -11.99 10.50 14.07
N ILE A 110 -10.80 10.59 14.67
CA ILE A 110 -9.59 9.82 14.28
C ILE A 110 -9.37 8.76 15.35
N ARG A 111 -9.38 7.48 14.93
CA ARG A 111 -9.23 6.33 15.81
C ARG A 111 -7.95 5.57 15.46
N LEU A 112 -6.97 5.57 16.36
CA LEU A 112 -5.80 4.68 16.26
C LEU A 112 -6.18 3.28 16.73
N ARG A 113 -5.75 2.25 16.01
CA ARG A 113 -6.07 0.85 16.20
C ARG A 113 -4.83 -0.01 16.03
N THR A 114 -4.75 -1.12 16.80
CA THR A 114 -3.61 -2.04 16.77
C THR A 114 -4.02 -3.50 16.57
N GLU A 115 -5.31 -3.77 16.34
CA GLU A 115 -5.79 -5.12 16.12
C GLU A 115 -5.15 -5.72 14.85
N PRO A 116 -4.48 -6.89 14.94
CA PRO A 116 -3.81 -7.50 13.80
C PRO A 116 -4.78 -8.14 12.79
N VAL A 117 -6.05 -8.34 13.18
CA VAL A 117 -7.10 -8.87 12.31
C VAL A 117 -8.33 -8.01 12.46
N PHE A 118 -8.82 -7.46 11.35
CA PHE A 118 -10.00 -6.60 11.32
C PHE A 118 -10.71 -6.68 9.97
N CYS A 119 -11.88 -6.03 9.88
CA CYS A 119 -12.63 -5.94 8.63
C CYS A 119 -12.84 -4.49 8.21
N VAL A 120 -12.78 -4.26 6.89
CA VAL A 120 -13.15 -3.00 6.24
C VAL A 120 -14.21 -3.31 5.18
N GLY A 121 -15.48 -3.06 5.49
CA GLY A 121 -16.59 -3.58 4.69
C GLY A 121 -16.54 -5.11 4.60
N THR A 122 -16.49 -5.64 3.39
CA THR A 122 -16.37 -7.10 3.13
C THR A 122 -14.94 -7.61 3.12
N MET A 123 -13.96 -6.72 3.21
CA MET A 123 -12.54 -7.10 3.22
C MET A 123 -12.10 -7.52 4.62
N LYS A 124 -11.61 -8.75 4.76
CA LYS A 124 -10.85 -9.19 5.93
C LYS A 124 -9.39 -8.82 5.74
N VAL A 125 -8.83 -8.14 6.71
CA VAL A 125 -7.41 -7.75 6.75
C VAL A 125 -6.72 -8.50 7.87
N THR A 126 -5.57 -9.09 7.55
CA THR A 126 -4.69 -9.75 8.53
C THR A 126 -3.29 -9.15 8.38
N THR A 127 -2.72 -8.63 9.45
CA THR A 127 -1.33 -8.17 9.46
C THR A 127 -0.41 -9.26 9.99
N PHE A 128 0.86 -9.23 9.57
CA PHE A 128 1.89 -10.16 10.02
C PHE A 128 3.23 -9.43 10.17
N PRO A 129 4.10 -9.84 11.11
CA PRO A 129 5.41 -9.21 11.26
C PRO A 129 6.29 -9.47 10.04
N THR A 130 7.12 -8.47 9.69
CA THR A 130 8.14 -8.56 8.64
C THR A 130 9.53 -8.36 9.24
N ASP A 131 10.57 -8.75 8.52
CA ASP A 131 11.95 -8.66 8.99
C ASP A 131 12.63 -7.39 8.46
N HIS A 132 12.21 -6.22 8.96
CA HIS A 132 12.74 -4.92 8.56
C HIS A 132 13.05 -4.04 9.76
N THR A 133 12.03 -3.59 10.48
CA THR A 133 12.17 -2.93 11.79
C THR A 133 11.44 -3.74 12.85
N GLU A 134 11.61 -3.37 14.14
CA GLU A 134 10.95 -4.09 15.24
C GLU A 134 9.42 -4.06 15.13
N MET A 135 8.86 -3.00 14.54
CA MET A 135 7.41 -2.79 14.44
C MET A 135 6.84 -3.06 13.04
N SER A 136 7.66 -3.48 12.07
CA SER A 136 7.20 -3.60 10.69
C SER A 136 6.22 -4.75 10.47
N ILE A 137 5.18 -4.48 9.67
CA ILE A 137 4.15 -5.44 9.31
C ILE A 137 3.88 -5.47 7.81
N GLY A 138 3.61 -6.68 7.31
CA GLY A 138 2.95 -6.89 6.03
C GLY A 138 1.43 -7.07 6.19
N VAL A 139 0.71 -7.13 5.08
CA VAL A 139 -0.75 -7.12 5.05
C VAL A 139 -1.28 -8.17 4.09
N VAL A 140 -2.24 -8.97 4.54
CA VAL A 140 -3.08 -9.84 3.70
C VAL A 140 -4.47 -9.25 3.65
N ILE A 141 -5.03 -9.08 2.45
CA ILE A 141 -6.39 -8.58 2.24
C ILE A 141 -7.17 -9.62 1.43
N GLU A 142 -8.27 -10.08 2.00
CA GLU A 142 -9.20 -11.01 1.37
C GLU A 142 -10.59 -10.38 1.24
N ASP A 143 -11.21 -10.43 0.04
CA ASP A 143 -12.59 -9.97 -0.16
C ASP A 143 -13.56 -11.15 -0.16
N GLY A 144 -14.62 -11.01 0.66
CA GLY A 144 -15.71 -11.97 0.73
C GLY A 144 -15.49 -13.14 1.68
N MET A 145 -16.62 -13.72 2.09
CA MET A 145 -16.62 -14.96 2.87
C MET A 145 -16.20 -16.13 1.97
N GLU A 146 -15.27 -16.97 2.42
CA GLU A 146 -14.81 -18.20 1.75
C GLU A 146 -13.95 -18.03 0.47
N GLY A 147 -13.16 -16.94 0.33
CA GLY A 147 -12.12 -16.87 -0.70
C GLY A 147 -12.62 -16.67 -2.15
N SER A 148 -13.90 -16.36 -2.35
CA SER A 148 -14.47 -16.18 -3.70
C SER A 148 -14.19 -14.80 -4.33
N GLY A 149 -13.68 -13.84 -3.56
CA GLY A 149 -13.65 -12.43 -3.94
C GLY A 149 -12.30 -11.86 -4.34
N GLY A 150 -11.22 -12.57 -4.12
CA GLY A 150 -9.85 -12.09 -4.37
C GLY A 150 -9.02 -11.95 -3.10
N LYS A 151 -7.74 -12.31 -3.22
CA LYS A 151 -6.77 -12.26 -2.13
C LYS A 151 -5.46 -11.68 -2.62
N LEU A 152 -4.96 -10.71 -1.89
CA LEU A 152 -3.63 -10.13 -2.12
C LEU A 152 -2.79 -10.15 -0.85
N VAL A 153 -1.48 -10.23 -1.03
CA VAL A 153 -0.48 -10.04 0.03
C VAL A 153 0.41 -8.86 -0.35
N TYR A 154 0.64 -7.96 0.58
CA TYR A 154 1.66 -6.94 0.51
C TYR A 154 2.68 -7.18 1.62
N THR A 155 3.92 -7.48 1.25
CA THR A 155 4.97 -7.78 2.22
C THR A 155 5.44 -6.56 2.99
N CYS A 156 5.21 -5.35 2.45
CA CYS A 156 5.92 -4.15 2.90
C CYS A 156 7.44 -4.36 2.78
N ASP A 157 8.24 -3.57 3.47
CA ASP A 157 9.68 -3.69 3.53
C ASP A 157 10.07 -4.90 4.38
N THR A 158 10.96 -5.74 3.86
CA THR A 158 11.37 -6.97 4.54
C THR A 158 12.61 -7.59 3.93
N ARG A 159 13.41 -8.25 4.74
CA ARG A 159 14.29 -9.32 4.24
C ARG A 159 13.45 -10.45 3.66
N PRO A 160 14.03 -11.35 2.85
CA PRO A 160 13.32 -12.53 2.38
C PRO A 160 12.71 -13.31 3.56
N LEU A 161 11.41 -13.53 3.53
CA LEU A 161 10.71 -14.31 4.54
C LEU A 161 11.19 -15.77 4.47
N ARG A 162 11.60 -16.32 5.61
CA ARG A 162 12.08 -17.72 5.71
C ARG A 162 10.93 -18.71 5.67
N ASP A 163 9.85 -18.38 6.34
CA ASP A 163 8.65 -19.18 6.44
C ASP A 163 7.45 -18.39 5.92
N ILE A 164 6.70 -18.99 5.02
CA ILE A 164 5.48 -18.39 4.49
C ILE A 164 4.30 -18.91 5.33
N PRO A 165 3.60 -18.02 6.06
CA PRO A 165 2.47 -18.42 6.87
C PRO A 165 1.33 -19.01 6.02
N SER A 166 0.67 -20.06 6.53
CA SER A 166 -0.42 -20.75 5.81
C SER A 166 -1.62 -19.85 5.48
N PHE A 167 -1.83 -18.78 6.24
CA PHE A 167 -2.89 -17.81 5.93
C PHE A 167 -2.63 -17.01 4.63
N MET A 168 -1.43 -17.10 4.04
CA MET A 168 -1.12 -16.54 2.72
C MET A 168 -1.47 -17.49 1.56
N GLU A 169 -1.80 -18.76 1.83
CA GLU A 169 -2.20 -19.71 0.79
C GLU A 169 -3.42 -19.18 0.00
N GLY A 170 -3.45 -19.48 -1.29
CA GLY A 170 -4.51 -19.02 -2.19
C GLY A 170 -4.40 -17.54 -2.58
N THR A 171 -3.28 -16.88 -2.31
CA THR A 171 -3.01 -15.51 -2.77
C THR A 171 -2.92 -15.48 -4.29
N GLN A 172 -3.67 -14.56 -4.90
CA GLN A 172 -3.66 -14.36 -6.36
C GLN A 172 -2.66 -13.29 -6.78
N VAL A 173 -2.50 -12.25 -5.97
CA VAL A 173 -1.56 -11.15 -6.23
C VAL A 173 -0.62 -10.99 -5.05
N LEU A 174 0.68 -11.10 -5.32
CA LEU A 174 1.73 -10.72 -4.39
C LEU A 174 2.26 -9.34 -4.77
N ILE A 175 2.32 -8.45 -3.80
CA ILE A 175 3.02 -7.17 -3.88
C ILE A 175 4.23 -7.31 -2.96
N HIS A 176 5.43 -7.20 -3.54
CA HIS A 176 6.67 -7.42 -2.81
C HIS A 176 7.67 -6.30 -3.07
N GLU A 177 8.38 -5.89 -2.04
CA GLU A 177 9.49 -4.98 -2.20
C GLU A 177 10.61 -5.58 -3.06
N ALA A 178 11.37 -4.74 -3.73
CA ALA A 178 12.55 -5.13 -4.49
C ALA A 178 13.54 -3.97 -4.56
N SER A 179 14.26 -3.76 -3.46
CA SER A 179 15.12 -2.59 -3.28
C SER A 179 16.46 -2.68 -4.02
N GLY A 180 16.76 -3.82 -4.66
CA GLY A 180 18.00 -4.00 -5.43
C GLY A 180 18.08 -5.34 -6.14
N LEU A 181 19.27 -5.67 -6.60
CA LEU A 181 19.60 -6.91 -7.32
C LEU A 181 20.22 -7.94 -6.36
N SER A 182 20.09 -9.23 -6.68
CA SER A 182 20.66 -10.33 -5.88
C SER A 182 22.19 -10.22 -5.69
N LYS A 183 22.91 -9.62 -6.64
CA LYS A 183 24.36 -9.33 -6.47
C LYS A 183 24.66 -8.34 -5.32
N GLU A 184 23.65 -7.64 -4.82
CA GLU A 184 23.72 -6.67 -3.71
C GLU A 184 23.17 -7.27 -2.41
N GLU A 185 22.93 -8.58 -2.36
CA GLU A 185 22.23 -9.29 -1.28
C GLU A 185 22.75 -8.92 0.12
N GLU A 186 24.05 -8.93 0.33
CA GLU A 186 24.63 -8.59 1.64
C GLU A 186 24.26 -7.17 2.10
N ALA A 187 24.24 -6.20 1.18
CA ALA A 187 23.87 -4.83 1.49
C ALA A 187 22.35 -4.69 1.73
N LEU A 188 21.54 -5.42 0.97
CA LEU A 188 20.09 -5.45 1.15
C LEU A 188 19.73 -6.06 2.50
N LEU A 189 20.27 -7.23 2.83
CA LEU A 189 20.02 -7.89 4.11
C LEU A 189 20.42 -7.04 5.32
N ARG A 190 21.54 -6.31 5.25
CA ARG A 190 21.93 -5.39 6.33
C ARG A 190 20.92 -4.26 6.53
N LYS A 191 20.25 -3.82 5.47
CA LYS A 191 19.26 -2.75 5.50
C LYS A 191 17.82 -3.24 5.74
N GLY A 192 17.60 -4.55 5.82
CA GLY A 192 16.28 -5.12 6.01
C GLY A 192 15.45 -5.23 4.72
N HIS A 193 16.10 -5.44 3.57
CA HIS A 193 15.45 -5.45 2.26
C HIS A 193 15.70 -6.72 1.47
N SER A 194 14.93 -6.87 0.38
CA SER A 194 14.94 -7.99 -0.56
C SER A 194 15.37 -7.55 -1.97
N SER A 195 15.83 -8.53 -2.76
CA SER A 195 16.10 -8.36 -4.19
C SER A 195 14.88 -8.71 -5.06
N GLY A 196 14.95 -8.34 -6.36
CA GLY A 196 13.98 -8.78 -7.34
C GLY A 196 13.89 -10.31 -7.46
N ALA A 197 15.02 -11.01 -7.32
CA ALA A 197 15.05 -12.49 -7.32
C ALA A 197 14.31 -13.07 -6.10
N ASP A 198 14.43 -12.45 -4.91
CA ASP A 198 13.77 -12.92 -3.70
C ASP A 198 12.26 -12.73 -3.80
N ALA A 199 11.80 -11.59 -4.32
CA ALA A 199 10.39 -11.37 -4.64
C ALA A 199 9.85 -12.46 -5.60
N GLY A 200 10.62 -12.80 -6.66
CA GLY A 200 10.27 -13.86 -7.58
C GLY A 200 10.22 -15.25 -6.94
N LYS A 201 11.14 -15.57 -6.02
CA LYS A 201 11.14 -16.85 -5.27
C LYS A 201 9.88 -16.97 -4.41
N MET A 202 9.51 -15.94 -3.66
CA MET A 202 8.31 -15.94 -2.84
C MET A 202 7.04 -16.08 -3.69
N ALA A 203 6.96 -15.37 -4.82
CA ALA A 203 5.83 -15.48 -5.75
C ALA A 203 5.64 -16.91 -6.28
N ARG A 204 6.75 -17.58 -6.66
CA ARG A 204 6.74 -18.95 -7.11
C ARG A 204 6.33 -19.93 -6.01
N GLU A 205 6.82 -19.74 -4.79
CA GLU A 205 6.52 -20.60 -3.64
C GLU A 205 5.05 -20.50 -3.23
N LEU A 206 4.49 -19.28 -3.20
CA LEU A 206 3.06 -19.05 -2.95
C LEU A 206 2.17 -19.49 -4.11
N GLY A 207 2.71 -19.66 -5.32
CA GLY A 207 1.93 -20.03 -6.51
C GLY A 207 0.92 -18.94 -6.91
N VAL A 208 1.29 -17.66 -6.79
CA VAL A 208 0.42 -16.53 -7.13
C VAL A 208 0.19 -16.42 -8.64
N ASP A 209 -0.88 -15.74 -9.04
CA ASP A 209 -1.12 -15.46 -10.47
C ASP A 209 -0.19 -14.34 -10.97
N LYS A 210 0.10 -13.33 -10.12
CA LYS A 210 0.92 -12.17 -10.49
C LYS A 210 1.74 -11.65 -9.32
N LEU A 211 2.96 -11.21 -9.64
CA LEU A 211 3.86 -10.47 -8.76
C LEU A 211 3.94 -9.00 -9.21
N TYR A 212 3.67 -8.09 -8.31
CA TYR A 212 3.96 -6.67 -8.50
C TYR A 212 5.11 -6.23 -7.60
N LEU A 213 6.13 -5.63 -8.20
CA LEU A 213 7.30 -5.12 -7.51
C LEU A 213 7.07 -3.69 -7.04
N CYS A 214 7.48 -3.38 -5.84
CA CYS A 214 7.41 -2.05 -5.24
C CYS A 214 8.67 -1.75 -4.43
N HIS A 215 8.71 -0.61 -3.75
CA HIS A 215 9.86 -0.10 -2.99
C HIS A 215 11.14 -0.13 -3.83
N LEU A 216 11.00 0.28 -5.10
CA LEU A 216 12.05 0.23 -6.10
C LEU A 216 13.03 1.39 -5.95
N PRO A 217 14.31 1.20 -6.30
CA PRO A 217 15.24 2.30 -6.37
C PRO A 217 14.85 3.29 -7.47
N ARG A 218 15.35 4.51 -7.35
CA ARG A 218 15.18 5.56 -8.34
C ARG A 218 15.86 5.19 -9.67
N GLY A 219 15.21 5.51 -10.78
CA GLY A 219 15.74 5.42 -12.14
C GLY A 219 15.30 4.18 -12.90
N GLU A 220 14.92 4.37 -14.16
CA GLU A 220 14.33 3.34 -15.01
C GLU A 220 15.28 2.18 -15.32
N GLU A 221 16.59 2.43 -15.45
CA GLU A 221 17.57 1.37 -15.70
C GLU A 221 17.64 0.37 -14.53
N ALA A 222 17.70 0.89 -13.28
CA ALA A 222 17.72 0.04 -12.09
C ALA A 222 16.43 -0.77 -11.96
N LYS A 223 15.26 -0.13 -12.13
CA LYS A 223 13.96 -0.80 -12.12
C LYS A 223 13.87 -1.90 -13.17
N SER A 224 14.33 -1.62 -14.40
CA SER A 224 14.32 -2.58 -15.49
C SER A 224 15.21 -3.80 -15.21
N GLN A 225 16.38 -3.61 -14.57
CA GLN A 225 17.25 -4.71 -14.18
C GLN A 225 16.61 -5.58 -13.11
N ILE A 226 16.00 -4.98 -12.08
CA ILE A 226 15.29 -5.70 -11.01
C ILE A 226 14.11 -6.48 -11.58
N LEU A 227 13.32 -5.87 -12.47
CA LEU A 227 12.20 -6.57 -13.11
C LEU A 227 12.69 -7.76 -13.95
N ARG A 228 13.78 -7.64 -14.70
CA ARG A 228 14.37 -8.77 -15.44
C ARG A 228 14.78 -9.90 -14.52
N GLU A 229 15.42 -9.57 -13.40
CA GLU A 229 15.83 -10.57 -12.40
C GLU A 229 14.61 -11.29 -11.78
N ALA A 230 13.58 -10.57 -11.38
CA ALA A 230 12.33 -11.15 -10.88
C ALA A 230 11.68 -12.06 -11.92
N LYS A 231 11.60 -11.63 -13.20
CA LYS A 231 11.04 -12.42 -14.32
C LYS A 231 11.80 -13.69 -14.64
N MET A 232 13.10 -13.73 -14.40
CA MET A 232 13.90 -14.97 -14.56
C MET A 232 13.47 -16.03 -13.54
N VAL A 233 12.93 -15.65 -12.40
CA VAL A 233 12.47 -16.57 -11.33
C VAL A 233 10.97 -16.83 -11.42
N PHE A 234 10.17 -15.79 -11.72
CA PHE A 234 8.72 -15.84 -11.85
C PHE A 234 8.27 -14.94 -13.02
N GLY A 235 7.84 -15.56 -14.12
CA GLY A 235 7.58 -14.87 -15.40
C GLY A 235 6.50 -13.79 -15.33
N GLU A 236 5.46 -14.00 -14.50
CA GLU A 236 4.34 -13.07 -14.30
C GLU A 236 4.68 -11.98 -13.28
N SER A 237 5.85 -11.35 -13.40
CA SER A 237 6.33 -10.25 -12.58
C SER A 237 6.18 -8.93 -13.33
N PHE A 238 5.74 -7.87 -12.63
CA PHE A 238 5.45 -6.57 -13.21
C PHE A 238 5.92 -5.44 -12.28
N ILE A 239 6.26 -4.29 -12.85
CA ILE A 239 6.25 -3.01 -12.15
C ILE A 239 4.91 -2.37 -12.49
N PRO A 240 4.08 -2.03 -11.51
CA PRO A 240 2.75 -1.48 -11.78
C PRO A 240 2.83 -0.05 -12.29
N GLU A 241 1.87 0.32 -13.12
CA GLU A 241 1.64 1.72 -13.48
C GLU A 241 1.02 2.45 -12.29
N VAL A 242 1.60 3.60 -11.92
CA VAL A 242 1.06 4.47 -10.85
C VAL A 242 -0.31 4.99 -11.26
N LEU A 243 -1.28 4.92 -10.34
CA LEU A 243 -2.69 5.23 -10.54
C LEU A 243 -3.42 4.31 -11.54
N GLY A 244 -2.76 3.27 -12.06
CA GLY A 244 -3.43 2.21 -12.83
C GLY A 244 -4.28 1.29 -11.93
N GLU A 245 -5.46 0.88 -12.41
CA GLU A 245 -6.36 0.00 -11.67
C GLU A 245 -6.09 -1.47 -12.02
N ILE A 246 -5.86 -2.30 -11.00
CA ILE A 246 -5.62 -3.73 -11.11
C ILE A 246 -6.77 -4.47 -10.42
N ALA A 247 -7.42 -5.38 -11.16
CA ALA A 247 -8.44 -6.26 -10.59
C ALA A 247 -7.79 -7.48 -9.93
N VAL A 248 -8.21 -7.81 -8.69
CA VAL A 248 -7.79 -8.99 -7.95
C VAL A 248 -9.02 -9.83 -7.64
N GLY A 249 -9.00 -11.10 -8.08
CA GLY A 249 -10.15 -11.98 -7.98
C GLY A 249 -11.05 -11.95 -9.22
N GLY A 250 -11.76 -13.05 -9.48
CA GLY A 250 -12.50 -13.28 -10.71
C GLY A 250 -11.68 -14.06 -11.74
N ARG A 251 -12.32 -14.85 -12.56
CA ARG A 251 -11.67 -15.51 -13.71
C ARG A 251 -11.36 -14.42 -14.74
N GLU A 252 -10.08 -14.23 -15.06
CA GLU A 252 -9.46 -13.29 -15.99
C GLU A 252 -9.12 -11.89 -15.43
N GLY A 253 -7.83 -11.73 -15.08
CA GLY A 253 -7.22 -10.44 -14.86
C GLY A 253 -7.00 -9.69 -16.19
N ARG A 254 -7.91 -8.79 -16.56
CA ARG A 254 -7.64 -7.78 -17.59
C ARG A 254 -7.24 -6.48 -16.92
N VAL A 255 -6.03 -6.03 -17.19
CA VAL A 255 -5.59 -4.66 -16.90
C VAL A 255 -6.44 -3.72 -17.77
N ARG A 256 -7.25 -2.87 -17.15
CA ARG A 256 -7.90 -1.75 -17.85
C ARG A 256 -7.11 -0.48 -17.56
N THR A 257 -6.33 -0.04 -18.51
CA THR A 257 -5.77 1.31 -18.53
C THR A 257 -6.88 2.31 -18.82
N ASN A 258 -7.33 3.04 -17.82
CA ASN A 258 -8.29 4.12 -17.97
C ASN A 258 -7.70 5.44 -17.45
N LEU A 259 -6.84 6.03 -18.26
CA LEU A 259 -6.20 7.35 -18.02
C LEU A 259 -7.17 8.55 -18.09
N GLN A 260 -8.49 8.38 -18.29
CA GLN A 260 -9.39 9.50 -18.67
C GLN A 260 -10.41 9.94 -17.62
N ARG A 261 -10.43 9.44 -16.39
CA ARG A 261 -11.51 9.79 -15.43
C ARG A 261 -11.15 10.69 -14.24
N PHE A 262 -9.90 11.07 -14.06
CA PHE A 262 -9.50 11.90 -12.90
C PHE A 262 -9.30 13.39 -13.19
N VAL A 263 -9.56 13.88 -14.42
CA VAL A 263 -9.24 15.27 -14.81
C VAL A 263 -10.47 16.15 -15.07
N THR A 264 -11.70 15.68 -14.99
CA THR A 264 -12.86 16.54 -15.26
C THR A 264 -13.91 16.49 -14.16
N ASN A 265 -13.74 17.30 -13.14
CA ASN A 265 -14.80 17.97 -12.42
C ASN A 265 -14.24 19.22 -11.73
N THR A 266 -13.82 20.18 -12.55
CA THR A 266 -13.62 21.58 -12.15
C THR A 266 -14.78 22.40 -12.70
N ASP A 267 -15.97 22.17 -12.14
CA ASP A 267 -17.05 23.14 -12.19
C ASP A 267 -17.55 23.31 -10.74
N ASN A 268 -16.90 24.20 -10.01
CA ASN A 268 -17.46 24.92 -8.91
C ASN A 268 -16.65 26.20 -8.69
N ASP A 269 -16.94 27.17 -9.55
CA ASP A 269 -16.79 28.59 -9.22
C ASP A 269 -17.72 28.93 -8.07
N ALA A 270 -17.22 28.90 -6.86
CA ALA A 270 -17.72 29.64 -5.71
C ALA A 270 -16.86 29.27 -4.49
N ILE A 271 -15.93 30.10 -4.16
CA ILE A 271 -15.51 30.47 -2.81
C ILE A 271 -14.19 31.26 -2.94
N VAL A 272 -14.33 32.50 -3.35
CA VAL A 272 -13.43 33.56 -2.90
C VAL A 272 -14.35 34.65 -2.36
N LYS A 273 -14.58 34.64 -1.07
CA LYS A 273 -14.89 35.83 -0.24
C LYS A 273 -14.91 35.45 1.23
N SER A 274 -14.02 36.09 1.96
CA SER A 274 -13.80 36.28 3.39
C SER A 274 -12.89 35.31 4.09
#